data_65ba1e6cffa1a847d3e5f14ac2168cc5
#
_entry.id   65ba1e6cffa1a847d3e5f14ac2168cc5
#
_cell.length_a   1.000
_cell.length_b   1.000
_cell.length_c   1.000
_cell.angle_alpha   90.00
_cell.angle_beta   90.00
_cell.angle_gamma   90.00
#
_symmetry.space_group_name_H-M   'P 1'
#
loop_
_entity.id
_entity.type
_entity.pdbx_description
1 polymer ?
#
loop_
_entity_poly.entity_id
_entity_poly.type
_entity_poly.pdbx_seq_one_letter_code
_entity_poly.pdbx_strand_id
1 'polypeptide(L)'
;MRNNVETSTVGEILFEEFMKPNNISAYKLAKEINVPISSIQDIIHNRSKITVDISLRLARFFGVSDKYFLDMQNDIIIRNSKKGVNEINDIEEI
;
A
#
# COMPACT_ATOMS: atom_id res chain seq x y z
N MET A 1 -6.99 6.51 -18.55
CA MET A 1 -7.07 6.26 -18.06
C MET A 1 -7.34 6.13 -17.26
N ARG A 2 -7.30 6.11 -16.84
CA ARG A 2 -7.54 5.75 -16.14
C ARG A 2 -7.64 6.15 -15.10
N ASN A 3 -7.95 6.64 -14.74
CA ASN A 3 -8.15 6.94 -13.71
C ASN A 3 -8.41 6.13 -12.67
N ASN A 4 -7.88 5.64 -12.26
CA ASN A 4 -7.95 4.59 -11.36
C ASN A 4 -7.29 4.85 -10.07
N VAL A 5 -7.09 6.07 -9.75
CA VAL A 5 -6.49 6.45 -8.50
C VAL A 5 -7.32 5.91 -7.35
N GLU A 6 -8.62 5.90 -7.52
CA GLU A 6 -9.51 5.47 -6.45
C GLU A 6 -9.42 4.01 -6.16
N THR A 7 -8.96 3.22 -7.12
CA THR A 7 -8.89 1.80 -6.93
C THR A 7 -7.47 1.31 -6.77
N SER A 8 -6.50 2.21 -6.73
CA SER A 8 -5.12 1.81 -6.53
C SER A 8 -4.95 1.23 -5.14
N THR A 9 -4.05 0.27 -5.02
CA THR A 9 -3.70 -0.30 -3.73
C THR A 9 -2.38 0.26 -3.29
N VAL A 10 -2.07 0.10 -2.01
CA VAL A 10 -0.80 0.56 -1.50
C VAL A 10 0.34 -0.20 -2.19
N GLY A 11 0.11 -1.46 -2.54
CA GLY A 11 1.13 -2.23 -3.24
C GLY A 11 1.44 -1.68 -4.61
N GLU A 12 0.41 -1.25 -5.33
CA GLU A 12 0.61 -0.63 -6.63
C GLU A 12 1.39 0.67 -6.51
N ILE A 13 1.07 1.46 -5.50
CA ILE A 13 1.78 2.71 -5.29
C ILE A 13 3.22 2.45 -4.91
N LEU A 14 3.45 1.46 -4.05
CA LEU A 14 4.82 1.08 -3.69
C LEU A 14 5.61 0.75 -4.94
N PHE A 15 5.05 -0.05 -5.82
CA PHE A 15 5.73 -0.47 -7.02
C PHE A 15 5.92 0.69 -8.00
N GLU A 16 4.85 1.41 -8.31
CA GLU A 16 4.88 2.42 -9.37
C GLU A 16 5.60 3.69 -8.96
N GLU A 17 5.51 4.06 -7.71
CA GLU A 17 6.04 5.37 -7.30
C GLU A 17 7.31 5.30 -6.48
N PHE A 18 7.65 4.13 -5.95
CA PHE A 18 8.85 4.00 -5.13
C PHE A 18 9.87 3.05 -5.73
N MET A 19 9.41 1.92 -6.23
CA MET A 19 10.35 0.91 -6.73
C MET A 19 10.75 1.19 -8.16
N LYS A 20 9.78 1.38 -9.03
CA LYS A 20 10.04 1.55 -10.44
C LYS A 20 10.88 2.78 -10.74
N PRO A 21 10.55 3.97 -10.21
CA PRO A 21 11.36 5.16 -10.49
C PRO A 21 12.78 5.04 -9.98
N ASN A 22 12.99 4.26 -8.92
CA ASN A 22 14.31 4.07 -8.36
C ASN A 22 15.01 2.83 -8.91
N ASN A 23 14.36 2.16 -9.85
CA ASN A 23 14.93 0.98 -10.49
C ASN A 23 15.25 -0.12 -9.47
N ILE A 24 14.32 -0.34 -8.55
CA ILE A 24 14.50 -1.32 -7.47
C ILE A 24 13.55 -2.48 -7.69
N SER A 25 14.11 -3.70 -7.76
CA SER A 25 13.29 -4.91 -7.91
C SER A 25 12.77 -5.36 -6.55
N ALA A 26 11.77 -6.25 -6.57
CA ALA A 26 11.26 -6.82 -5.33
C ALA A 26 12.36 -7.57 -4.59
N TYR A 27 13.20 -8.27 -5.33
CA TYR A 27 14.32 -9.00 -4.71
C TYR A 27 15.26 -8.04 -3.98
N LYS A 28 15.64 -6.97 -4.67
CA LYS A 28 16.55 -6.01 -4.08
C LYS A 28 15.95 -5.32 -2.86
N LEU A 29 14.69 -4.93 -2.97
CA LEU A 29 14.04 -4.27 -1.85
C LEU A 29 13.96 -5.19 -0.65
N ALA A 30 13.53 -6.43 -0.87
CA ALA A 30 13.41 -7.40 0.21
C ALA A 30 14.75 -7.62 0.90
N LYS A 31 15.80 -7.71 0.11
CA LYS A 31 17.13 -7.91 0.65
C LYS A 31 17.57 -6.71 1.48
N GLU A 32 17.32 -5.51 0.97
CA GLU A 32 17.77 -4.31 1.65
C GLU A 32 17.05 -4.07 2.97
N ILE A 33 15.77 -4.41 3.03
CA ILE A 33 15.04 -4.21 4.28
C ILE A 33 14.96 -5.48 5.12
N ASN A 34 15.59 -6.54 4.64
CA ASN A 34 15.76 -7.78 5.40
C ASN A 34 14.44 -8.48 5.70
N VAL A 35 13.65 -8.69 4.66
CA VAL A 35 12.41 -9.46 4.75
C VAL A 35 12.41 -10.47 3.62
N PRO A 36 11.59 -11.53 3.71
CA PRO A 36 11.51 -12.47 2.59
C PRO A 36 10.98 -11.79 1.35
N ILE A 37 11.47 -12.21 0.18
CA ILE A 37 11.00 -11.63 -1.07
C ILE A 37 9.49 -11.84 -1.24
N SER A 38 8.97 -12.97 -0.74
CA SER A 38 7.54 -13.23 -0.84
C SER A 38 6.72 -12.16 -0.13
N SER A 39 7.25 -11.57 0.94
CA SER A 39 6.54 -10.50 1.64
C SER A 39 6.34 -9.30 0.73
N ILE A 40 7.36 -8.94 -0.03
CA ILE A 40 7.25 -7.80 -0.94
C ILE A 40 6.34 -8.15 -2.12
N GLN A 41 6.50 -9.34 -2.67
CA GLN A 41 5.67 -9.76 -3.79
C GLN A 41 4.20 -9.81 -3.42
N ASP A 42 3.90 -10.29 -2.21
CA ASP A 42 2.52 -10.36 -1.76
C ASP A 42 1.92 -8.96 -1.62
N ILE A 43 2.69 -8.01 -1.15
CA ILE A 43 2.21 -6.64 -1.03
C ILE A 43 1.98 -6.02 -2.40
N ILE A 44 2.94 -6.16 -3.31
CA ILE A 44 2.84 -5.59 -4.64
C ILE A 44 1.63 -6.13 -5.38
N HIS A 45 1.35 -7.42 -5.19
CA HIS A 45 0.23 -8.05 -5.88
C HIS A 45 -1.06 -8.03 -5.08
N ASN A 46 -1.08 -7.24 -4.04
CA ASN A 46 -2.28 -7.02 -3.24
C ASN A 46 -2.80 -8.28 -2.56
N ARG A 47 -1.90 -9.20 -2.24
CA ARG A 47 -2.26 -10.40 -1.49
C ARG A 47 -2.09 -10.22 0.01
N SER A 48 -1.31 -9.24 0.43
CA SER A 48 -1.12 -8.91 1.84
C SER A 48 -1.07 -7.42 2.02
N LYS A 49 -1.44 -6.99 3.20
CA LYS A 49 -1.31 -5.59 3.58
C LYS A 49 0.09 -5.34 4.12
N ILE A 50 0.45 -4.06 4.18
CA ILE A 50 1.70 -3.66 4.81
C ILE A 50 1.49 -3.69 6.32
N THR A 51 2.36 -4.42 7.02
CA THR A 51 2.33 -4.49 8.48
C THR A 51 3.11 -3.32 9.05
N VAL A 52 2.96 -3.11 10.35
CA VAL A 52 3.72 -2.06 11.05
C VAL A 52 5.22 -2.28 10.84
N ASP A 53 5.68 -3.50 11.01
CA ASP A 53 7.09 -3.81 10.87
C ASP A 53 7.61 -3.46 9.48
N ILE A 54 6.90 -3.89 8.45
CA ILE A 54 7.34 -3.62 7.09
C ILE A 54 7.25 -2.14 6.77
N SER A 55 6.21 -1.46 7.29
CA SER A 55 6.08 -0.03 7.09
C SER A 55 7.30 0.72 7.62
N LEU A 56 7.77 0.34 8.80
CA LEU A 56 8.94 0.98 9.39
C LEU A 56 10.18 0.74 8.54
N ARG A 57 10.36 -0.48 8.08
CA ARG A 57 11.52 -0.81 7.27
C ARG A 57 11.50 -0.08 5.94
N LEU A 58 10.34 -0.02 5.31
CA LEU A 58 10.20 0.72 4.05
C LEU A 58 10.46 2.21 4.26
N ALA A 59 9.93 2.75 5.35
CA ALA A 59 10.10 4.17 5.62
C ALA A 59 11.56 4.53 5.78
N ARG A 60 12.31 3.69 6.47
CA ARG A 60 13.73 3.94 6.66
C ARG A 60 14.49 3.84 5.37
N PHE A 61 14.15 2.84 4.56
CA PHE A 61 14.84 2.65 3.30
C PHE A 61 14.58 3.81 2.33
N PHE A 62 13.32 4.25 2.25
CA PHE A 62 12.96 5.31 1.31
C PHE A 62 13.08 6.71 1.90
N GLY A 63 13.38 6.82 3.18
CA GLY A 63 13.59 8.14 3.79
C GLY A 63 12.32 8.93 4.03
N VAL A 64 11.23 8.27 4.36
CA VAL A 64 9.97 8.93 4.66
C VAL A 64 9.62 8.69 6.13
N SER A 65 8.54 9.33 6.60
CA SER A 65 8.18 9.21 8.01
C SER A 65 7.74 7.79 8.34
N ASP A 66 7.87 7.43 9.60
CA ASP A 66 7.55 6.08 10.07
C ASP A 66 6.12 5.68 9.76
N LYS A 67 5.20 6.64 9.71
CA LYS A 67 3.80 6.34 9.49
C LYS A 67 3.38 6.44 8.03
N TYR A 68 4.29 6.82 7.18
CA TYR A 68 3.94 7.17 5.80
C TYR A 68 3.16 6.08 5.08
N PHE A 69 3.70 4.86 5.07
CA PHE A 69 3.06 3.77 4.32
C PHE A 69 1.79 3.28 4.99
N LEU A 70 1.75 3.26 6.31
CA LEU A 70 0.54 2.85 7.00
C LEU A 70 -0.58 3.87 6.83
N ASP A 71 -0.25 5.15 6.91
CA ASP A 71 -1.25 6.18 6.71
C ASP A 71 -1.81 6.12 5.30
N MET A 72 -0.94 5.94 4.32
CA MET A 72 -1.38 5.82 2.94
C MET A 72 -2.27 4.60 2.75
N GLN A 73 -1.86 3.47 3.32
CA GLN A 73 -2.65 2.25 3.23
C GLN A 73 -4.02 2.44 3.86
N ASN A 74 -4.06 3.05 5.03
CA ASN A 74 -5.32 3.28 5.71
C ASN A 74 -6.22 4.22 4.93
N ASP A 75 -5.64 5.26 4.34
CA ASP A 75 -6.43 6.20 3.54
C ASP A 75 -7.06 5.50 2.34
N ILE A 76 -6.30 4.63 1.69
CA ILE A 76 -6.80 3.91 0.54
C ILE A 76 -7.91 2.96 0.95
N ILE A 77 -7.72 2.24 2.05
CA ILE A 77 -8.72 1.30 2.53
C ILE A 77 -10.00 2.03 2.90
N ILE A 78 -9.87 3.16 3.58
CA ILE A 78 -11.03 3.95 3.98
C ILE A 78 -11.77 4.44 2.74
N ARG A 79 -11.04 4.96 1.77
CA ARG A 79 -11.65 5.48 0.56
C ARG A 79 -12.42 4.40 -0.18
N ASN A 80 -11.82 3.23 -0.30
CA ASN A 80 -12.45 2.13 -1.02
C ASN A 80 -13.63 1.56 -0.25
N SER A 81 -13.60 1.64 1.07
CA SER A 81 -14.67 1.11 1.89
C SER A 81 -15.90 2.00 1.91
N LYS A 82 -15.73 3.27 1.58
CA LYS A 82 -16.85 4.21 1.65
C LYS A 82 -17.97 3.86 0.70
N LYS A 83 -17.66 3.19 -0.37
CA LYS A 83 -18.70 2.81 -1.32
C LYS A 83 -19.76 1.94 -0.67
N GLY A 84 -19.32 0.91 0.04
CA GLY A 84 -20.26 0.03 0.71
C GLY A 84 -20.98 0.72 1.85
N VAL A 85 -20.27 1.60 2.55
CA VAL A 85 -20.88 2.31 3.65
C VAL A 85 -21.95 3.25 3.17
N ASN A 86 -21.73 3.91 2.05
CA ASN A 86 -22.72 4.83 1.51
C ASN A 86 -24.01 4.10 1.16
N GLU A 87 -23.92 2.88 0.67
CA GLU A 87 -25.11 2.10 0.37
C GLU A 87 -25.86 1.73 1.63
N ILE A 88 -25.13 1.44 2.68
CA ILE A 88 -25.74 1.09 3.95
C ILE A 88 -26.41 2.29 4.57
N ASN A 89 -25.83 3.46 4.40
CA ASN A 89 -26.42 4.67 4.93
C ASN A 89 -27.81 4.92 4.40
N ASP A 90 -28.05 4.58 3.15
CA ASP A 90 -29.40 4.75 2.60
C ASP A 90 -30.39 3.95 3.40
N ILE A 91 -29.97 2.79 3.88
CA ILE A 91 -30.85 1.97 4.67
C ILE A 91 -31.06 2.56 6.04
N GLU A 92 -30.04 3.18 6.56
CA GLU A 92 -30.14 3.71 7.89
C GLU A 92 -30.96 4.94 8.01
N GLU A 93 -31.28 5.53 6.91
CA GLU A 93 -32.19 6.66 6.95
C GLU A 93 -33.50 6.30 7.56
N ILE A 94 -33.78 5.07 7.61
CA ILE A 94 -34.97 4.59 8.26
C ILE A 94 -34.94 4.86 9.74
#